data_08a1d3245c63254458e8ae4df13b0d86
#
_entry.id   08a1d3245c63254458e8ae4df13b0d86
#
_cell.length_a   1.000
_cell.length_b   1.000
_cell.length_c   1.000
_cell.angle_alpha   90.00
_cell.angle_beta   90.00
_cell.angle_gamma   90.00
#
_symmetry.space_group_name_H-M   'P 1'
#
loop_
_entity.id
_entity.type
_entity.pdbx_description
1 polymer ?
#
loop_
_entity_poly.entity_id
_entity_poly.type
_entity_poly.pdbx_seq_one_letter_code
_entity_poly.pdbx_strand_id
1 'polypeptide(L)'
;MGNDQPLTPAEQKLINCAAKGDVAEYKIGDKLSDDPAQGEAWGAERTIRANVIYDLATESHSDWPVHAMGIQINGARIIGFLDLKNAEITRPFKLYECVIDGIGLQKPPPLHFRLP
;
A
#
# COMPACT_ATOMS: atom_id res chain seq x y z
N MET A 1 0.67 -16.17 -12.16
CA MET A 1 0.69 -16.21 -11.68
C MET A 1 0.83 -15.50 -10.94
N GLY A 2 0.54 -15.10 -11.07
CA GLY A 2 0.55 -14.25 -10.10
C GLY A 2 1.69 -14.33 -9.27
N ASN A 3 1.45 -14.11 -8.17
CA ASN A 3 2.47 -13.98 -7.18
C ASN A 3 2.49 -15.21 -6.30
N ASP A 4 3.45 -16.07 -6.57
CA ASP A 4 3.54 -17.33 -5.87
C ASP A 4 4.26 -17.24 -4.54
N GLN A 5 4.86 -16.08 -4.25
CA GLN A 5 5.60 -15.93 -3.01
C GLN A 5 4.65 -15.71 -1.84
N PRO A 6 4.95 -16.26 -0.69
CA PRO A 6 4.10 -16.04 0.47
C PRO A 6 4.08 -14.57 0.88
N LEU A 7 3.00 -14.17 1.51
CA LEU A 7 2.88 -12.82 2.02
C LEU A 7 3.86 -12.58 3.15
N THR A 8 4.45 -11.40 3.17
CA THR A 8 5.30 -11.00 4.30
C THR A 8 4.41 -10.55 5.46
N PRO A 9 4.96 -10.46 6.67
CA PRO A 9 4.17 -9.93 7.79
C PRO A 9 3.65 -8.53 7.52
N ALA A 10 4.44 -7.69 6.83
CA ALA A 10 3.98 -6.34 6.48
C ALA A 10 2.78 -6.38 5.56
N GLU A 11 2.80 -7.29 4.59
CA GLU A 11 1.70 -7.44 3.63
C GLU A 11 0.46 -8.01 4.31
N GLN A 12 0.64 -8.98 5.18
CA GLN A 12 -0.48 -9.55 5.92
C GLN A 12 -1.14 -8.49 6.79
N LYS A 13 -0.32 -7.64 7.42
CA LYS A 13 -0.86 -6.55 8.22
C LYS A 13 -1.71 -5.61 7.37
N LEU A 14 -1.24 -5.28 6.17
CA LEU A 14 -2.00 -4.41 5.28
C LEU A 14 -3.35 -5.03 4.93
N ILE A 15 -3.33 -6.31 4.58
CA ILE A 15 -4.57 -7.00 4.20
C ILE A 15 -5.56 -7.00 5.36
N ASN A 16 -5.06 -7.27 6.57
CA ASN A 16 -5.93 -7.27 7.74
C ASN A 16 -6.51 -5.89 8.03
N CYS A 17 -5.69 -4.86 7.89
CA CYS A 17 -6.16 -3.49 8.14
C CYS A 17 -7.15 -3.05 7.07
N ALA A 18 -6.90 -3.40 5.81
CA ALA A 18 -7.80 -3.02 4.73
C ALA A 18 -9.19 -3.65 4.93
N ALA A 19 -9.24 -4.85 5.46
CA ALA A 19 -10.51 -5.52 5.71
C ALA A 19 -11.31 -4.83 6.80
N LYS A 20 -10.64 -4.15 7.74
CA LYS A 20 -11.30 -3.52 8.88
C LYS A 20 -11.49 -2.01 8.70
N GLY A 21 -10.88 -1.42 7.70
CA GLY A 21 -10.91 0.03 7.54
C GLY A 21 -9.91 0.75 8.42
N ASP A 22 -8.88 0.05 8.90
CA ASP A 22 -7.86 0.63 9.76
C ASP A 22 -6.67 1.11 8.94
N VAL A 23 -5.90 2.02 9.51
CA VAL A 23 -4.64 2.43 8.92
C VAL A 23 -3.59 1.36 9.20
N ALA A 24 -2.88 0.93 8.16
CA ALA A 24 -1.75 0.03 8.33
C ALA A 24 -0.55 0.88 8.73
N GLU A 25 -0.22 0.86 10.01
CA GLU A 25 0.79 1.72 10.58
C GLU A 25 2.11 0.99 10.70
N TYR A 26 3.12 1.48 10.00
CA TYR A 26 4.45 0.86 10.01
C TYR A 26 5.50 1.71 10.70
N LYS A 27 5.14 2.92 11.10
CA LYS A 27 6.08 3.78 11.81
C LYS A 27 6.32 3.22 13.20
N ILE A 28 7.57 3.34 13.67
CA ILE A 28 7.96 2.79 14.96
C ILE A 28 8.03 3.86 16.06
N GLY A 29 7.72 5.11 15.71
CA GLY A 29 7.74 6.18 16.70
C GLY A 29 9.08 6.86 16.85
N ASP A 30 10.07 6.49 16.05
CA ASP A 30 11.37 7.12 16.05
C ASP A 30 11.44 8.10 14.90
N LYS A 31 11.46 9.38 15.21
CA LYS A 31 11.38 10.43 14.23
C LYS A 31 12.41 10.28 13.12
N LEU A 32 13.64 9.94 13.48
CA LEU A 32 14.70 9.80 12.49
C LEU A 32 14.50 8.56 11.63
N SER A 33 14.19 7.43 12.25
CA SER A 33 14.00 6.18 11.54
C SER A 33 12.75 6.22 10.66
N ASP A 34 11.72 6.97 11.08
CA ASP A 34 10.48 7.05 10.34
C ASP A 34 10.50 8.07 9.21
N ASP A 35 11.58 8.84 9.09
CA ASP A 35 11.73 9.80 8.01
C ASP A 35 11.77 9.04 6.69
N PRO A 36 10.90 9.39 5.72
CA PRO A 36 10.91 8.70 4.42
C PRO A 36 12.27 8.73 3.72
N ALA A 37 13.12 9.71 4.03
CA ALA A 37 14.47 9.74 3.49
C ALA A 37 15.28 8.51 3.89
N GLN A 38 14.88 7.82 4.95
CA GLN A 38 15.52 6.60 5.41
C GLN A 38 14.83 5.35 4.87
N GLY A 39 13.86 5.51 3.97
CA GLY A 39 13.02 4.41 3.53
C GLY A 39 13.76 3.24 2.92
N GLU A 40 14.90 3.50 2.27
CA GLU A 40 15.66 2.41 1.66
C GLU A 40 16.28 1.50 2.70
N ALA A 41 16.41 1.96 3.93
CA ALA A 41 16.92 1.15 5.02
C ALA A 41 15.82 0.37 5.75
N TRP A 42 14.58 0.62 5.42
CA TRP A 42 13.46 -0.09 6.08
C TRP A 42 13.47 -1.55 5.64
N GLY A 43 13.30 -2.45 6.61
CA GLY A 43 13.37 -3.87 6.35
C GLY A 43 12.03 -4.46 5.93
N ALA A 44 12.01 -5.80 5.92
CA ALA A 44 10.84 -6.52 5.45
C ALA A 44 9.58 -6.21 6.25
N GLU A 45 9.75 -5.81 7.51
CA GLU A 45 8.60 -5.50 8.34
C GLU A 45 7.87 -4.23 7.91
N ARG A 46 8.47 -3.45 7.02
CA ARG A 46 7.90 -2.20 6.52
C ARG A 46 7.83 -2.16 4.99
N THR A 47 8.07 -3.28 4.32
CA THR A 47 8.17 -3.32 2.87
C THR A 47 7.01 -4.11 2.29
N ILE A 48 6.33 -3.52 1.32
CA ILE A 48 5.14 -4.09 0.68
C ILE A 48 5.38 -4.11 -0.82
N ARG A 49 5.08 -5.25 -1.46
CA ARG A 49 5.19 -5.35 -2.90
C ARG A 49 4.02 -4.62 -3.57
N ALA A 50 4.33 -3.94 -4.66
CA ALA A 50 3.32 -3.15 -5.37
C ALA A 50 2.15 -4.00 -5.84
N ASN A 51 2.39 -5.25 -6.25
CA ASN A 51 1.31 -6.09 -6.75
C ASN A 51 0.31 -6.47 -5.66
N VAL A 52 0.74 -6.54 -4.41
CA VAL A 52 -0.21 -6.78 -3.31
C VAL A 52 -1.15 -5.58 -3.18
N ILE A 53 -0.61 -4.37 -3.28
CA ILE A 53 -1.43 -3.17 -3.21
C ILE A 53 -2.37 -3.09 -4.41
N TYR A 54 -1.86 -3.43 -5.59
CA TYR A 54 -2.69 -3.42 -6.79
C TYR A 54 -3.88 -4.35 -6.64
N ASP A 55 -3.63 -5.56 -6.16
CA ASP A 55 -4.71 -6.54 -5.99
C ASP A 55 -5.75 -6.07 -4.98
N LEU A 56 -5.31 -5.43 -3.91
CA LEU A 56 -6.25 -4.86 -2.94
C LEU A 56 -7.03 -3.69 -3.54
N ALA A 57 -6.33 -2.78 -4.21
CA ALA A 57 -6.95 -1.57 -4.72
C ALA A 57 -7.99 -1.86 -5.80
N THR A 58 -7.75 -2.90 -6.59
CA THR A 58 -8.68 -3.30 -7.65
C THR A 58 -9.67 -4.35 -7.19
N GLU A 59 -9.55 -4.80 -5.94
CA GLU A 59 -10.39 -5.85 -5.37
C GLU A 59 -10.35 -7.11 -6.23
N SER A 60 -9.17 -7.41 -6.76
CA SER A 60 -8.97 -8.56 -7.66
C SER A 60 -8.88 -9.88 -6.92
N HIS A 61 -8.66 -9.85 -5.60
CA HIS A 61 -8.45 -11.07 -4.81
C HIS A 61 -9.64 -11.27 -3.88
N SER A 62 -10.43 -12.31 -4.16
CA SER A 62 -11.69 -12.50 -3.45
C SER A 62 -11.52 -12.78 -1.95
N ASP A 63 -10.34 -13.27 -1.56
CA ASP A 63 -10.07 -13.54 -0.14
C ASP A 63 -9.61 -12.32 0.64
N TRP A 64 -9.44 -11.19 -0.03
CA TRP A 64 -8.95 -9.97 0.60
C TRP A 64 -10.01 -8.87 0.52
N PRO A 65 -11.00 -8.90 1.42
CA PRO A 65 -12.04 -7.86 1.39
C PRO A 65 -11.45 -6.51 1.76
N VAL A 66 -12.02 -5.45 1.20
CA VAL A 66 -11.59 -4.09 1.45
C VAL A 66 -12.76 -3.30 2.00
N HIS A 67 -12.57 -2.74 3.19
CA HIS A 67 -13.58 -1.92 3.84
C HIS A 67 -13.83 -0.64 3.06
N ALA A 68 -14.99 -0.02 3.27
CA ALA A 68 -15.34 1.23 2.59
C ALA A 68 -14.32 2.34 2.84
N MET A 69 -13.59 2.28 3.96
CA MET A 69 -12.51 3.24 4.23
C MET A 69 -11.29 3.02 3.33
N GLY A 70 -11.23 1.88 2.65
CA GLY A 70 -10.21 1.64 1.67
C GLY A 70 -8.85 1.26 2.24
N ILE A 71 -7.82 1.56 1.47
CA ILE A 71 -6.45 1.23 1.81
C ILE A 71 -5.79 2.46 2.39
N GLN A 72 -5.26 2.33 3.60
CA GLN A 72 -4.58 3.43 4.27
C GLN A 72 -3.26 2.91 4.82
N ILE A 73 -2.15 3.46 4.32
CA ILE A 73 -0.81 2.99 4.67
C ILE A 73 0.00 4.15 5.17
N ASN A 74 0.68 3.98 6.29
CA ASN A 74 1.54 5.01 6.86
C ASN A 74 2.92 4.45 7.14
N GLY A 75 3.93 5.04 6.49
CA GLY A 75 5.32 4.74 6.82
C GLY A 75 5.89 3.46 6.25
N ALA A 76 5.40 3.01 5.09
CA ALA A 76 5.90 1.79 4.46
C ALA A 76 6.73 2.09 3.23
N ARG A 77 7.57 1.14 2.84
CA ARG A 77 8.26 1.16 1.56
C ARG A 77 7.52 0.24 0.59
N ILE A 78 7.20 0.78 -0.57
CA ILE A 78 6.48 0.03 -1.60
C ILE A 78 7.46 -0.25 -2.73
N ILE A 79 7.77 -1.53 -2.96
CA ILE A 79 8.74 -1.93 -3.96
C ILE A 79 8.02 -2.40 -5.22
N GLY A 80 8.66 -2.15 -6.36
CA GLY A 80 8.09 -2.45 -7.65
C GLY A 80 7.29 -1.27 -8.17
N PHE A 81 6.78 -1.40 -9.38
CA PHE A 81 6.01 -0.32 -9.99
C PHE A 81 4.53 -0.54 -9.76
N LEU A 82 3.88 0.43 -9.14
CA LEU A 82 2.44 0.39 -8.89
C LEU A 82 1.74 1.11 -10.03
N ASP A 83 1.22 0.35 -10.99
CA ASP A 83 0.60 0.91 -12.19
C ASP A 83 -0.90 0.92 -12.04
N LEU A 84 -1.44 2.09 -11.76
CA LEU A 84 -2.87 2.29 -11.55
C LEU A 84 -3.54 3.00 -12.74
N LYS A 85 -2.84 3.15 -13.86
CA LYS A 85 -3.35 3.95 -14.97
C LYS A 85 -4.66 3.41 -15.54
N ASN A 86 -4.78 2.10 -15.62
CA ASN A 86 -5.98 1.48 -16.18
C ASN A 86 -6.77 0.72 -15.11
N ALA A 87 -6.46 0.97 -13.85
CA ALA A 87 -7.11 0.29 -12.75
C ALA A 87 -8.42 0.98 -12.39
N GLU A 88 -9.42 0.19 -12.05
CA GLU A 88 -10.67 0.72 -11.55
C GLU A 88 -10.63 0.68 -10.03
N ILE A 89 -10.53 1.84 -9.41
CA ILE A 89 -10.37 1.96 -7.97
C ILE A 89 -11.62 2.58 -7.41
N THR A 90 -12.35 1.81 -6.62
CA THR A 90 -13.66 2.22 -6.12
C THR A 90 -13.65 2.61 -4.66
N ARG A 91 -12.52 2.39 -3.96
CA ARG A 91 -12.39 2.69 -2.55
C ARG A 91 -11.30 3.72 -2.34
N PRO A 92 -11.32 4.47 -1.23
CA PRO A 92 -10.24 5.41 -0.95
C PRO A 92 -8.88 4.72 -0.91
N PHE A 93 -7.85 5.47 -1.28
CA PHE A 93 -6.50 4.94 -1.34
C PHE A 93 -5.57 6.04 -0.84
N LYS A 94 -5.01 5.85 0.36
CA LYS A 94 -4.24 6.88 1.04
C LYS A 94 -2.88 6.36 1.44
N LEU A 95 -1.84 7.05 1.03
CA LEU A 95 -0.47 6.73 1.40
C LEU A 95 0.11 7.92 2.15
N TYR A 96 0.61 7.68 3.35
CA TYR A 96 1.19 8.72 4.19
C TYR A 96 2.65 8.38 4.47
N GLU A 97 3.54 9.30 4.15
CA GLU A 97 4.98 9.18 4.47
C GLU A 97 5.55 7.83 4.04
N CYS A 98 5.17 7.41 2.84
CA CYS A 98 5.66 6.17 2.24
C CYS A 98 6.73 6.47 1.22
N VAL A 99 7.58 5.47 0.97
CA VAL A 99 8.57 5.52 -0.11
C VAL A 99 8.10 4.57 -1.19
N ILE A 100 7.97 5.06 -2.41
CA ILE A 100 7.44 4.28 -3.53
C ILE A 100 8.46 4.26 -4.64
N ASP A 101 8.82 3.06 -5.12
CA ASP A 101 9.77 2.92 -6.22
C ASP A 101 9.25 3.55 -7.50
N GLY A 102 7.97 3.35 -7.78
CA GLY A 102 7.37 3.97 -8.94
C GLY A 102 5.87 3.80 -8.93
N ILE A 103 5.16 4.78 -9.48
CA ILE A 103 3.72 4.74 -9.52
C ILE A 103 3.23 5.36 -10.82
N GLY A 104 2.26 4.70 -11.46
CA GLY A 104 1.59 5.22 -12.64
C GLY A 104 0.16 5.57 -12.31
N LEU A 105 -0.28 6.75 -12.69
CA LEU A 105 -1.60 7.25 -12.36
C LEU A 105 -2.32 7.71 -13.62
N GLN A 106 -3.64 7.65 -13.57
CA GLN A 106 -4.49 8.30 -14.56
C GLN A 106 -4.32 9.81 -14.45
N LYS A 107 -4.75 10.48 -15.50
CA LYS A 107 -4.78 11.93 -15.47
C LYS A 107 -6.17 12.37 -15.90
N PRO A 108 -7.01 12.77 -14.97
CA PRO A 108 -6.69 13.03 -13.57
C PRO A 108 -6.59 11.73 -12.77
N PRO A 109 -5.97 11.80 -11.58
CA PRO A 109 -5.91 10.62 -10.70
C PRO A 109 -7.30 10.16 -10.28
N PRO A 110 -7.41 8.90 -9.81
CA PRO A 110 -8.69 8.42 -9.30
C PRO A 110 -9.24 9.33 -8.22
N LEU A 111 -10.57 9.39 -8.14
CA LEU A 111 -11.26 10.32 -7.26
C LEU A 111 -10.86 10.18 -5.80
N HIS A 112 -10.61 8.96 -5.35
CA HIS A 112 -10.28 8.68 -3.95
C HIS A 112 -8.79 8.55 -3.68
N PHE A 113 -7.97 8.86 -4.65
CA PHE A 113 -6.53 8.69 -4.52
C PHE A 113 -5.90 9.88 -3.81
N ARG A 114 -4.99 9.60 -2.86
CA ARG A 114 -4.25 10.64 -2.15
C ARG A 114 -2.82 10.20 -1.91
N LEU A 115 -1.90 11.13 -2.04
CA LEU A 115 -0.53 10.96 -1.59
C LEU A 115 -0.22 12.03 -0.55
N PRO A 116 0.69 11.73 0.38
CA PRO A 116 1.10 12.72 1.38
C PRO A 116 1.83 13.90 0.79
#